data_ef90871a3113f3903346f7c59c1dbc26
#
_entry.id   ef90871a3113f3903346f7c59c1dbc26
#
_cell.length_a   1.000
_cell.length_b   1.000
_cell.length_c   1.000
_cell.angle_alpha   90.00
_cell.angle_beta   90.00
_cell.angle_gamma   90.00
#
_symmetry.space_group_name_H-M   'P 1'
#
loop_
_entity.id
_entity.type
_entity.pdbx_description
1 polymer ?
#
loop_
_entity_poly.entity_id
_entity_poly.type
_entity_poly.pdbx_seq_one_letter_code
_entity_poly.pdbx_strand_id
1 'polypeptide(L)'
;MFIHFILLVSYSLTFLCTHQVSSFDPSCTEFPVFTPSALVVKYGDPANVTCVVCQKDCRGDSFGLETPVGEVRQNGTTMIWTVDRLTEWDTYLICYYNTDDGVQCTSTVDITIYQPPESVSISFVNHTGMMFENQQYTLQCSVQNVAPVQNLTVTFYRGNTALGHLQANSEHKKPVNETFTLNITPSREHDGAQYWCETKLELGPPTSQRPPVVTSEKLPAIVHYGPELKEPPNPDVITITEGDTLHLNCSSVGNPSPSYTWTLPTNSPSYSGSVLTIKSVGFEHEGQYICTVSNTVGTVTKEFNIDVQVNSIPYIIAGTILGALVLVGLSVGCYCKHN
;
A
#
# COMPACT_ATOMS: atom_id res chain seq x y z
N MET A 1 4.73 21.25 -62.94
CA MET A 1 6.10 20.80 -62.80
C MET A 1 6.73 21.62 -61.68
N PHE A 2 6.51 21.22 -60.42
CA PHE A 2 7.08 21.89 -59.26
C PHE A 2 7.90 20.86 -58.46
N ILE A 3 9.18 21.11 -58.41
CA ILE A 3 10.17 20.34 -57.65
C ILE A 3 10.14 20.86 -56.20
N HIS A 4 9.71 20.03 -55.28
CA HIS A 4 9.83 20.31 -53.86
C HIS A 4 11.22 19.88 -53.35
N PHE A 5 12.02 20.84 -52.96
CA PHE A 5 13.21 20.65 -52.16
C PHE A 5 12.80 20.32 -50.71
N ILE A 6 13.10 19.11 -50.29
CA ILE A 6 13.01 18.70 -48.86
C ILE A 6 14.37 19.01 -48.21
N LEU A 7 14.40 20.03 -47.41
CA LEU A 7 15.51 20.32 -46.50
C LEU A 7 15.40 19.38 -45.30
N LEU A 8 16.25 18.37 -45.23
CA LEU A 8 16.53 17.56 -44.05
C LEU A 8 17.37 18.39 -43.09
N VAL A 9 16.73 18.95 -42.06
CA VAL A 9 17.40 19.49 -40.88
C VAL A 9 17.73 18.37 -39.93
N SER A 10 18.96 17.90 -39.93
CA SER A 10 19.47 16.96 -38.94
C SER A 10 19.70 17.72 -37.62
N TYR A 11 18.78 17.51 -36.66
CA TYR A 11 19.00 17.88 -35.26
C TYR A 11 20.03 16.91 -34.65
N SER A 12 21.26 17.32 -34.58
CA SER A 12 22.24 16.68 -33.70
C SER A 12 21.92 17.11 -32.26
N LEU A 13 21.27 16.25 -31.49
CA LEU A 13 21.22 16.37 -30.04
C LEU A 13 22.66 16.14 -29.51
N THR A 14 23.36 17.20 -29.26
CA THR A 14 24.54 17.15 -28.36
C THR A 14 24.03 17.01 -26.94
N PHE A 15 24.12 15.81 -26.42
CA PHE A 15 24.06 15.56 -24.98
C PHE A 15 25.20 16.33 -24.34
N LEU A 16 24.91 17.49 -23.76
CA LEU A 16 25.79 18.16 -22.81
C LEU A 16 25.78 17.32 -21.53
N CYS A 17 26.63 16.30 -21.51
CA CYS A 17 27.10 15.69 -20.27
C CYS A 17 27.87 16.78 -19.54
N THR A 18 27.27 17.44 -18.55
CA THR A 18 27.98 18.29 -17.60
C THR A 18 28.77 17.37 -16.67
N HIS A 19 29.85 16.79 -17.20
CA HIS A 19 30.95 16.41 -16.34
C HIS A 19 31.46 17.71 -15.70
N GLN A 20 31.39 17.80 -14.36
CA GLN A 20 32.29 18.66 -13.64
C GLN A 20 33.71 18.27 -14.12
N VAL A 21 34.20 19.01 -15.04
CA VAL A 21 35.62 18.96 -15.40
C VAL A 21 36.32 19.63 -14.21
N SER A 22 36.78 18.81 -13.24
CA SER A 22 37.90 19.25 -12.42
C SER A 22 38.97 19.66 -13.43
N SER A 23 39.30 20.93 -13.45
CA SER A 23 40.34 21.46 -14.32
C SER A 23 41.65 20.75 -13.96
N PHE A 24 41.99 19.74 -14.77
CA PHE A 24 43.22 19.00 -14.63
C PHE A 24 44.30 19.95 -15.08
N ASP A 25 44.94 20.66 -14.14
CA ASP A 25 46.12 21.48 -14.46
C ASP A 25 47.30 20.54 -14.74
N PRO A 26 47.82 20.52 -15.96
CA PRO A 26 48.91 19.60 -16.34
C PRO A 26 50.19 19.78 -15.52
N SER A 27 50.31 20.85 -14.73
CA SER A 27 51.41 21.08 -13.81
C SER A 27 51.34 20.31 -12.51
N CYS A 28 50.13 19.75 -12.15
CA CYS A 28 49.96 18.91 -10.98
C CYS A 28 50.30 17.45 -11.32
N THR A 29 51.44 16.96 -10.86
CA THR A 29 51.87 15.58 -11.08
C THR A 29 51.21 14.59 -10.14
N GLU A 30 50.78 15.04 -8.96
CA GLU A 30 50.05 14.28 -7.94
C GLU A 30 48.97 15.18 -7.33
N PHE A 31 47.86 14.60 -6.86
CA PHE A 31 46.82 15.32 -6.13
C PHE A 31 46.77 14.84 -4.68
N PRO A 32 46.42 15.71 -3.71
CA PRO A 32 46.21 15.32 -2.34
C PRO A 32 45.19 14.20 -2.25
N VAL A 33 45.37 13.23 -1.35
CA VAL A 33 44.52 12.07 -1.19
C VAL A 33 43.87 12.04 0.19
N PHE A 34 42.53 12.07 0.20
CA PHE A 34 41.76 11.93 1.41
C PHE A 34 41.51 10.48 1.78
N THR A 35 41.55 10.19 3.09
CA THR A 35 41.16 8.91 3.68
C THR A 35 40.26 9.16 4.89
N PRO A 36 38.98 8.76 4.86
CA PRO A 36 38.28 8.16 3.72
C PRO A 36 38.06 9.13 2.55
N SER A 37 37.76 8.61 1.36
CA SER A 37 37.51 9.42 0.14
C SER A 37 36.15 10.12 0.12
N ALA A 38 35.24 9.70 0.99
CA ALA A 38 33.95 10.37 1.27
C ALA A 38 33.62 10.19 2.75
N LEU A 39 32.89 11.16 3.31
CA LEU A 39 32.54 11.21 4.72
C LEU A 39 31.03 11.36 4.90
N VAL A 40 30.40 10.45 5.65
CA VAL A 40 28.99 10.53 6.01
C VAL A 40 28.89 10.61 7.53
N VAL A 41 28.38 11.73 8.05
CA VAL A 41 28.37 12.03 9.49
C VAL A 41 26.98 12.46 9.92
N LYS A 42 26.50 11.92 11.03
CA LYS A 42 25.28 12.41 11.68
C LYS A 42 25.54 13.78 12.30
N TYR A 43 24.62 14.71 12.13
CA TYR A 43 24.70 16.03 12.76
C TYR A 43 24.93 15.92 14.26
N GLY A 44 25.95 16.62 14.74
CA GLY A 44 26.36 16.63 16.15
C GLY A 44 27.33 15.50 16.56
N ASP A 45 27.62 14.54 15.67
CA ASP A 45 28.60 13.49 15.94
C ASP A 45 30.04 13.97 15.66
N PRO A 46 31.06 13.32 16.25
CA PRO A 46 32.44 13.59 15.94
C PRO A 46 32.83 13.06 14.54
N ALA A 47 33.80 13.70 13.93
CA ALA A 47 34.34 13.28 12.66
C ALA A 47 35.85 13.47 12.58
N ASN A 48 36.49 12.65 11.75
CA ASN A 48 37.91 12.81 11.42
C ASN A 48 38.18 12.35 9.98
N VAL A 49 39.18 12.96 9.36
CA VAL A 49 39.68 12.57 8.05
C VAL A 49 41.16 12.90 7.96
N THR A 50 41.89 12.11 7.21
CA THR A 50 43.30 12.40 6.91
C THR A 50 43.47 12.77 5.43
N CYS A 51 44.32 13.72 5.16
CA CYS A 51 44.76 14.04 3.83
C CYS A 51 46.29 13.85 3.74
N VAL A 52 46.71 13.00 2.81
CA VAL A 52 48.12 12.94 2.40
C VAL A 52 48.31 13.88 1.25
N VAL A 53 49.06 14.96 1.48
CA VAL A 53 49.21 16.06 0.55
C VAL A 53 49.97 15.64 -0.71
N CYS A 54 51.07 14.88 -0.54
CA CYS A 54 51.82 14.25 -1.61
C CYS A 54 52.45 12.94 -1.11
N GLN A 55 52.73 11.99 -2.04
CA GLN A 55 53.28 10.68 -1.67
C GLN A 55 54.80 10.65 -1.62
N LYS A 56 55.52 11.57 -2.30
CA LYS A 56 56.98 11.50 -2.39
C LYS A 56 57.63 12.78 -1.88
N ASP A 57 57.65 13.84 -2.40
CA ASP A 57 58.21 15.10 -1.93
C ASP A 57 57.37 16.24 -2.49
N CYS A 58 56.68 16.96 -1.63
CA CYS A 58 56.05 18.20 -2.02
C CYS A 58 57.17 19.21 -2.33
N ARG A 59 57.49 19.34 -3.59
CA ARG A 59 58.36 20.43 -4.01
C ARG A 59 57.56 21.73 -3.84
N GLY A 60 57.88 22.45 -2.78
CA GLY A 60 57.22 23.69 -2.41
C GLY A 60 56.98 23.76 -0.90
N ASP A 61 57.20 24.93 -0.34
CA ASP A 61 57.19 25.16 1.12
C ASP A 61 55.76 25.42 1.67
N SER A 62 54.72 25.35 0.83
CA SER A 62 53.37 25.73 1.22
C SER A 62 52.36 24.65 0.85
N PHE A 63 51.84 24.00 1.88
CA PHE A 63 50.70 23.07 1.78
C PHE A 63 49.82 23.15 3.04
N GLY A 64 48.57 22.70 2.96
CA GLY A 64 47.65 22.76 4.07
C GLY A 64 46.34 22.11 3.82
N LEU A 65 45.46 22.19 4.84
CA LEU A 65 44.09 21.81 4.79
C LEU A 65 43.22 22.97 5.29
N GLU A 66 42.31 23.43 4.45
CA GLU A 66 41.37 24.49 4.75
C GLU A 66 40.01 23.91 5.16
N THR A 67 39.44 24.46 6.21
CA THR A 67 38.15 24.04 6.77
C THR A 67 37.51 25.18 7.57
N PRO A 68 36.18 25.31 7.60
CA PRO A 68 35.52 26.32 8.41
C PRO A 68 35.43 25.91 9.91
N VAL A 69 35.56 24.62 10.24
CA VAL A 69 35.40 24.10 11.61
C VAL A 69 36.36 22.97 11.90
N GLY A 70 36.56 22.69 13.18
CA GLY A 70 37.43 21.61 13.67
C GLY A 70 38.89 22.06 13.80
N GLU A 71 39.75 21.11 14.18
CA GLU A 71 41.18 21.31 14.35
C GLU A 71 41.95 20.54 13.26
N VAL A 72 43.00 21.17 12.75
CA VAL A 72 43.90 20.53 11.79
C VAL A 72 45.25 20.33 12.46
N ARG A 73 45.76 19.10 12.45
CA ARG A 73 47.12 18.76 12.91
C ARG A 73 47.94 18.25 11.75
N GLN A 74 49.15 18.70 11.70
CA GLN A 74 50.12 18.28 10.68
C GLN A 74 51.12 17.26 11.23
N ASN A 75 51.36 16.21 10.46
CA ASN A 75 52.40 15.21 10.71
C ASN A 75 53.13 14.89 9.40
N GLY A 76 54.28 15.55 9.15
CA GLY A 76 54.94 15.50 7.87
C GLY A 76 54.07 16.04 6.74
N THR A 77 53.86 15.27 5.70
CA THR A 77 52.95 15.61 4.56
C THR A 77 51.50 15.16 4.78
N THR A 78 51.16 14.65 5.98
CA THR A 78 49.83 14.22 6.34
C THR A 78 49.15 15.28 7.20
N MET A 79 47.95 15.73 6.76
CA MET A 79 47.07 16.62 7.49
C MET A 79 45.95 15.79 8.10
N ILE A 80 45.73 15.97 9.42
CA ILE A 80 44.69 15.25 10.17
C ILE A 80 43.70 16.30 10.65
N TRP A 81 42.48 16.22 10.13
CA TRP A 81 41.36 17.03 10.57
C TRP A 81 40.49 16.25 11.57
N THR A 82 40.08 16.90 12.63
CA THR A 82 39.21 16.35 13.67
C THR A 82 38.20 17.40 14.12
N VAL A 83 36.98 16.95 14.40
CA VAL A 83 35.93 17.76 15.04
C VAL A 83 35.19 16.91 16.06
N ASP A 84 35.01 17.42 17.28
CA ASP A 84 34.31 16.70 18.35
C ASP A 84 32.80 16.66 18.11
N ARG A 85 32.24 17.70 17.50
CA ARG A 85 30.82 17.81 17.16
C ARG A 85 30.66 18.59 15.85
N LEU A 86 30.24 17.89 14.79
CA LEU A 86 30.00 18.52 13.50
C LEU A 86 28.59 19.12 13.45
N THR A 87 28.52 20.45 13.58
CA THR A 87 27.24 21.21 13.63
C THR A 87 27.10 22.22 12.49
N GLU A 88 28.05 22.27 11.55
CA GLU A 88 28.02 23.14 10.37
C GLU A 88 27.58 22.33 9.14
N TRP A 89 26.41 22.66 8.57
CA TRP A 89 25.82 21.96 7.41
C TRP A 89 26.60 22.17 6.12
N ASP A 90 27.28 23.32 5.98
CA ASP A 90 28.03 23.72 4.78
C ASP A 90 29.53 23.52 4.99
N THR A 91 29.93 22.45 5.70
CA THR A 91 31.33 22.10 5.93
C THR A 91 32.01 21.64 4.64
N TYR A 92 33.21 22.09 4.44
CA TYR A 92 34.09 21.66 3.36
C TYR A 92 35.51 21.41 3.89
N LEU A 93 36.25 20.56 3.19
CA LEU A 93 37.67 20.31 3.43
C LEU A 93 38.40 20.41 2.09
N ILE A 94 39.39 21.30 2.00
CA ILE A 94 40.23 21.48 0.83
C ILE A 94 41.67 21.22 1.25
N CYS A 95 42.27 20.15 0.73
CA CYS A 95 43.67 19.85 0.93
C CYS A 95 44.46 20.30 -0.26
N TYR A 96 45.58 20.96 -0.05
CA TYR A 96 46.33 21.57 -1.13
C TYR A 96 47.85 21.56 -0.90
N TYR A 97 48.61 21.72 -1.99
CA TYR A 97 50.00 22.11 -1.99
C TYR A 97 50.26 23.06 -3.19
N ASN A 98 51.26 23.92 -3.03
CA ASN A 98 51.70 24.78 -4.11
C ASN A 98 52.98 24.21 -4.75
N THR A 99 53.04 24.17 -6.08
CA THR A 99 54.24 23.81 -6.84
C THR A 99 55.25 24.97 -6.87
N ASP A 100 56.51 24.71 -7.21
CA ASP A 100 57.55 25.73 -7.36
C ASP A 100 57.16 26.80 -8.38
N ASP A 101 56.33 26.46 -9.35
CA ASP A 101 55.82 27.38 -10.38
C ASP A 101 54.63 28.21 -9.89
N GLY A 102 54.21 28.04 -8.62
CA GLY A 102 53.10 28.78 -8.00
C GLY A 102 51.70 28.25 -8.33
N VAL A 103 51.62 27.06 -8.89
CA VAL A 103 50.30 26.40 -9.15
C VAL A 103 49.83 25.67 -7.89
N GLN A 104 48.56 25.85 -7.54
CA GLN A 104 47.96 25.18 -6.41
C GLN A 104 47.26 23.90 -6.85
N CYS A 105 47.71 22.72 -6.35
CA CYS A 105 47.12 21.43 -6.56
C CYS A 105 46.20 21.10 -5.40
N THR A 106 44.91 20.96 -5.66
CA THR A 106 43.88 20.82 -4.64
C THR A 106 43.06 19.54 -4.80
N SER A 107 42.57 18.99 -3.66
CA SER A 107 41.53 17.97 -3.62
C SER A 107 40.51 18.32 -2.56
N THR A 108 39.28 17.89 -2.77
CA THR A 108 38.17 18.00 -1.82
C THR A 108 37.63 16.61 -1.46
N VAL A 109 37.04 16.47 -0.29
CA VAL A 109 36.33 15.27 0.13
C VAL A 109 34.83 15.52 0.12
N ASP A 110 34.05 14.57 -0.40
CA ASP A 110 32.61 14.66 -0.34
C ASP A 110 32.10 14.41 1.11
N ILE A 111 31.44 15.43 1.67
CA ILE A 111 30.90 15.36 3.03
C ILE A 111 29.39 15.40 2.97
N THR A 112 28.76 14.31 3.45
CA THR A 112 27.31 14.24 3.66
C THR A 112 27.02 14.31 5.15
N ILE A 113 26.45 15.44 5.59
CA ILE A 113 25.96 15.60 6.96
C ILE A 113 24.49 15.23 6.94
N TYR A 114 24.05 14.35 7.85
CA TYR A 114 22.67 13.90 7.86
C TYR A 114 22.02 14.02 9.24
N GLN A 115 20.71 14.18 9.23
CA GLN A 115 19.83 14.10 10.39
C GLN A 115 18.66 13.20 10.07
N PRO A 116 18.49 12.05 10.76
CA PRO A 116 17.31 11.23 10.60
C PRO A 116 16.04 12.02 10.94
N PRO A 117 14.88 11.64 10.38
CA PRO A 117 13.61 12.23 10.78
C PRO A 117 13.42 12.22 12.29
N GLU A 118 13.02 13.36 12.86
CA GLU A 118 12.65 13.46 14.29
C GLU A 118 11.34 12.73 14.57
N SER A 119 10.38 12.86 13.65
CA SER A 119 9.12 12.12 13.70
C SER A 119 8.57 11.87 12.31
N VAL A 120 7.81 10.77 12.19
CA VAL A 120 7.08 10.38 10.98
C VAL A 120 5.65 10.06 11.39
N SER A 121 4.69 10.66 10.70
CA SER A 121 3.26 10.42 10.94
C SER A 121 2.49 10.19 9.65
N ILE A 122 1.40 9.43 9.74
CA ILE A 122 0.49 9.18 8.63
C ILE A 122 -0.92 9.64 8.98
N SER A 123 -1.63 10.19 8.02
CA SER A 123 -3.04 10.60 8.16
C SER A 123 -3.78 10.48 6.83
N PHE A 124 -5.10 10.48 6.87
CA PHE A 124 -5.92 10.75 5.69
C PHE A 124 -6.10 12.25 5.50
N VAL A 125 -6.00 12.73 4.28
CA VAL A 125 -6.25 14.15 3.96
C VAL A 125 -7.75 14.42 4.03
N ASN A 126 -8.16 15.36 4.88
CA ASN A 126 -9.56 15.79 5.06
C ASN A 126 -10.54 14.65 5.35
N HIS A 127 -10.07 13.59 6.05
CA HIS A 127 -10.86 12.38 6.29
C HIS A 127 -10.52 11.73 7.64
N THR A 128 -11.50 11.05 8.25
CA THR A 128 -11.38 10.43 9.58
C THR A 128 -11.06 8.93 9.55
N GLY A 129 -10.77 8.35 8.37
CA GLY A 129 -10.46 6.91 8.23
C GLY A 129 -11.67 6.04 7.89
N MET A 130 -12.91 6.61 7.84
CA MET A 130 -14.11 5.92 7.40
C MET A 130 -14.28 6.11 5.90
N MET A 131 -14.04 5.09 5.10
CA MET A 131 -14.01 5.15 3.63
C MET A 131 -15.16 4.35 3.02
N PHE A 132 -15.53 4.69 1.79
CA PHE A 132 -16.45 3.93 0.97
C PHE A 132 -15.67 3.14 -0.10
N GLU A 133 -16.12 1.92 -0.37
CA GLU A 133 -15.55 1.09 -1.42
C GLU A 133 -15.54 1.82 -2.78
N ASN A 134 -14.47 1.64 -3.55
CA ASN A 134 -14.27 2.22 -4.89
C ASN A 134 -14.22 3.76 -4.96
N GLN A 135 -14.17 4.46 -3.84
CA GLN A 135 -13.91 5.91 -3.81
C GLN A 135 -12.42 6.19 -3.60
N GLN A 136 -11.95 7.30 -4.16
CA GLN A 136 -10.55 7.71 -4.04
C GLN A 136 -10.33 8.53 -2.76
N TYR A 137 -9.26 8.19 -2.03
CA TYR A 137 -8.79 8.89 -0.83
C TYR A 137 -7.31 9.17 -0.93
N THR A 138 -6.84 10.17 -0.20
CA THR A 138 -5.43 10.56 -0.17
C THR A 138 -4.84 10.27 1.20
N LEU A 139 -3.80 9.45 1.24
CA LEU A 139 -2.91 9.28 2.38
C LEU A 139 -1.84 10.37 2.36
N GLN A 140 -1.49 10.87 3.53
CA GLN A 140 -0.41 11.84 3.72
C GLN A 140 0.57 11.30 4.75
N CYS A 141 1.86 11.22 4.37
CA CYS A 141 2.98 10.93 5.24
C CYS A 141 3.75 12.23 5.52
N SER A 142 3.80 12.66 6.76
CA SER A 142 4.51 13.86 7.19
C SER A 142 5.78 13.49 7.93
N VAL A 143 6.91 14.02 7.46
CA VAL A 143 8.26 13.77 7.96
C VAL A 143 8.80 15.08 8.53
N GLN A 144 9.22 15.06 9.78
CA GLN A 144 9.69 16.25 10.47
C GLN A 144 11.21 16.25 10.64
N ASN A 145 11.83 17.41 10.35
CA ASN A 145 13.20 17.74 10.71
C ASN A 145 14.24 16.75 10.17
N VAL A 146 14.23 16.50 8.85
CA VAL A 146 15.10 15.53 8.14
C VAL A 146 16.10 16.24 7.22
N ALA A 147 17.33 15.76 7.15
CA ALA A 147 18.39 16.26 6.25
C ALA A 147 19.35 15.13 5.80
N PRO A 148 19.88 15.19 4.58
CA PRO A 148 19.46 16.03 3.45
C PRO A 148 18.18 15.48 2.81
N VAL A 149 17.21 16.34 2.58
CA VAL A 149 15.87 15.91 2.13
C VAL A 149 15.89 15.25 0.74
N GLN A 150 16.80 15.64 -0.13
CA GLN A 150 16.97 15.02 -1.47
C GLN A 150 17.26 13.52 -1.43
N ASN A 151 17.78 13.03 -0.31
CA ASN A 151 18.13 11.62 -0.10
C ASN A 151 16.99 10.84 0.62
N LEU A 152 15.87 11.53 0.90
CA LEU A 152 14.73 10.94 1.60
C LEU A 152 13.83 10.21 0.63
N THR A 153 13.54 8.96 0.93
CA THR A 153 12.52 8.16 0.27
C THR A 153 11.44 7.76 1.26
N VAL A 154 10.19 7.69 0.78
CA VAL A 154 9.02 7.30 1.58
C VAL A 154 8.28 6.18 0.87
N THR A 155 8.01 5.11 1.60
CA THR A 155 7.19 4.00 1.12
C THR A 155 5.90 3.91 1.93
N PHE A 156 4.76 3.92 1.25
CA PHE A 156 3.45 3.70 1.86
C PHE A 156 3.11 2.21 1.86
N TYR A 157 2.53 1.75 2.95
CA TYR A 157 2.14 0.36 3.13
C TYR A 157 0.67 0.21 3.52
N ARG A 158 0.07 -0.90 3.12
CA ARG A 158 -1.17 -1.46 3.65
C ARG A 158 -0.87 -2.86 4.18
N GLY A 159 -0.94 -3.05 5.50
CA GLY A 159 -0.39 -4.24 6.15
C GLY A 159 1.08 -4.41 5.79
N ASN A 160 1.41 -5.48 5.09
CA ASN A 160 2.77 -5.78 4.61
C ASN A 160 2.96 -5.49 3.11
N THR A 161 1.95 -4.96 2.43
CA THR A 161 2.01 -4.67 0.98
C THR A 161 2.43 -3.23 0.75
N ALA A 162 3.51 -3.00 0.01
CA ALA A 162 3.92 -1.68 -0.44
C ALA A 162 2.94 -1.18 -1.51
N LEU A 163 2.45 0.05 -1.33
CA LEU A 163 1.49 0.70 -2.22
C LEU A 163 2.16 1.68 -3.17
N GLY A 164 3.21 2.34 -2.73
CA GLY A 164 3.94 3.32 -3.52
C GLY A 164 5.22 3.76 -2.84
N HIS A 165 6.18 4.17 -3.66
CA HIS A 165 7.48 4.65 -3.25
C HIS A 165 7.69 6.04 -3.85
N LEU A 166 8.00 7.02 -3.03
CA LEU A 166 8.16 8.41 -3.41
C LEU A 166 9.51 8.94 -2.91
N GLN A 167 10.12 9.81 -3.70
CA GLN A 167 11.36 10.49 -3.35
C GLN A 167 11.08 11.99 -3.23
N ALA A 168 11.80 12.67 -2.33
CA ALA A 168 11.70 14.11 -2.20
C ALA A 168 12.33 14.80 -3.44
N ASN A 169 11.70 15.89 -3.87
CA ASN A 169 12.16 16.70 -5.02
C ASN A 169 12.91 17.97 -4.58
N SER A 170 13.15 18.13 -3.30
CA SER A 170 13.80 19.31 -2.71
C SER A 170 15.29 19.07 -2.54
N GLU A 171 16.12 20.10 -2.78
CA GLU A 171 17.58 20.04 -2.69
C GLU A 171 18.15 20.66 -1.41
N HIS A 172 17.31 20.81 -0.37
CA HIS A 172 17.77 21.41 0.89
C HIS A 172 18.73 20.48 1.65
N LYS A 173 19.90 21.02 1.99
CA LYS A 173 20.90 20.33 2.81
C LYS A 173 20.60 20.42 4.31
N LYS A 174 19.95 21.52 4.77
CA LYS A 174 19.56 21.76 6.17
C LYS A 174 18.25 21.06 6.48
N PRO A 175 17.97 20.72 7.75
CA PRO A 175 16.76 20.04 8.14
C PRO A 175 15.49 20.79 7.73
N VAL A 176 14.56 20.06 7.12
CA VAL A 176 13.25 20.56 6.72
C VAL A 176 12.15 19.56 7.09
N ASN A 177 10.92 20.07 7.08
CA ASN A 177 9.73 19.23 7.14
C ASN A 177 9.30 18.95 5.70
N GLU A 178 8.95 17.70 5.41
CA GLU A 178 8.51 17.27 4.09
C GLU A 178 7.21 16.47 4.19
N THR A 179 6.38 16.54 3.15
CA THR A 179 5.09 15.86 3.10
C THR A 179 4.91 15.13 1.79
N PHE A 180 4.55 13.86 1.89
CA PHE A 180 4.30 12.98 0.75
C PHE A 180 2.83 12.57 0.73
N THR A 181 2.25 12.49 -0.46
CA THR A 181 0.85 12.08 -0.62
C THR A 181 0.72 10.93 -1.60
N LEU A 182 -0.19 9.99 -1.30
CA LEU A 182 -0.51 8.86 -2.15
C LEU A 182 -2.02 8.69 -2.25
N ASN A 183 -2.54 8.60 -3.47
CA ASN A 183 -3.95 8.29 -3.69
C ASN A 183 -4.17 6.78 -3.61
N ILE A 184 -5.23 6.39 -2.91
CA ILE A 184 -5.69 5.02 -2.76
C ILE A 184 -7.16 4.89 -3.13
N THR A 185 -7.55 3.71 -3.64
CA THR A 185 -8.95 3.34 -3.87
C THR A 185 -9.21 2.04 -3.12
N PRO A 186 -9.82 2.10 -1.93
CA PRO A 186 -10.06 0.91 -1.12
C PRO A 186 -11.15 0.02 -1.74
N SER A 187 -11.00 -1.28 -1.60
CA SER A 187 -12.03 -2.30 -1.82
C SER A 187 -12.50 -2.85 -0.47
N ARG A 188 -13.59 -3.61 -0.44
CA ARG A 188 -14.11 -4.27 0.77
C ARG A 188 -13.08 -5.15 1.48
N GLU A 189 -12.15 -5.75 0.76
CA GLU A 189 -11.07 -6.59 1.29
C GLU A 189 -10.07 -5.79 2.14
N HIS A 190 -10.10 -4.46 2.03
CA HIS A 190 -9.26 -3.56 2.79
C HIS A 190 -9.91 -3.08 4.10
N ASP A 191 -11.13 -3.56 4.41
CA ASP A 191 -11.79 -3.27 5.68
C ASP A 191 -10.98 -3.82 6.85
N GLY A 192 -10.71 -2.97 7.85
CA GLY A 192 -9.83 -3.28 8.97
C GLY A 192 -8.32 -3.26 8.66
N ALA A 193 -7.92 -2.94 7.43
CA ALA A 193 -6.51 -2.82 7.06
C ALA A 193 -5.84 -1.67 7.81
N GLN A 194 -4.53 -1.81 8.04
CA GLN A 194 -3.70 -0.79 8.67
C GLN A 194 -2.77 -0.17 7.63
N TYR A 195 -2.80 1.16 7.52
CA TYR A 195 -1.90 1.94 6.68
C TYR A 195 -0.78 2.55 7.51
N TRP A 196 0.41 2.60 6.95
CA TRP A 196 1.57 3.22 7.59
C TRP A 196 2.57 3.65 6.51
N CYS A 197 3.52 4.50 6.86
CA CYS A 197 4.61 4.89 5.99
C CYS A 197 5.96 4.64 6.66
N GLU A 198 6.95 4.34 5.81
CA GLU A 198 8.34 4.13 6.16
C GLU A 198 9.18 5.16 5.43
N THR A 199 10.08 5.79 6.14
CA THR A 199 11.06 6.71 5.58
C THR A 199 12.45 6.08 5.60
N LYS A 200 13.23 6.28 4.56
CA LYS A 200 14.60 5.83 4.44
C LYS A 200 15.46 6.96 3.91
N LEU A 201 16.58 7.23 4.56
CA LEU A 201 17.53 8.23 4.14
C LEU A 201 18.71 7.56 3.42
N GLU A 202 18.76 7.67 2.09
CA GLU A 202 19.78 7.04 1.24
C GLU A 202 21.06 7.88 1.25
N LEU A 203 22.05 7.48 2.03
CA LEU A 203 23.26 8.27 2.26
C LEU A 203 24.43 7.95 1.30
N GLY A 204 24.23 7.02 0.35
CA GLY A 204 25.26 6.62 -0.61
C GLY A 204 26.38 5.73 -0.03
N PRO A 205 27.27 5.15 -0.88
CA PRO A 205 28.47 4.49 -0.43
C PRO A 205 29.53 5.56 -0.01
N PRO A 206 30.37 5.33 1.00
CA PRO A 206 30.65 4.05 1.63
C PRO A 206 30.21 4.00 3.11
N THR A 207 28.93 3.91 3.38
CA THR A 207 28.53 3.72 4.77
C THR A 207 28.48 2.25 5.11
N SER A 208 29.30 1.82 6.07
CA SER A 208 29.14 0.55 6.77
C SER A 208 27.88 0.55 7.67
N GLN A 209 27.23 1.68 7.80
CA GLN A 209 25.98 1.85 8.56
C GLN A 209 24.78 1.69 7.67
N ARG A 210 23.77 0.96 8.19
CA ARG A 210 22.47 0.86 7.51
C ARG A 210 21.83 2.24 7.42
N PRO A 211 21.18 2.57 6.29
CA PRO A 211 20.42 3.82 6.17
C PRO A 211 19.45 3.98 7.34
N PRO A 212 19.32 5.18 7.93
CA PRO A 212 18.30 5.44 8.94
C PRO A 212 16.90 5.17 8.41
N VAL A 213 16.13 4.34 9.11
CA VAL A 213 14.74 4.01 8.79
C VAL A 213 13.87 4.43 9.97
N VAL A 214 12.82 5.19 9.69
CA VAL A 214 11.81 5.60 10.67
C VAL A 214 10.43 5.32 10.11
N THR A 215 9.55 4.75 10.92
CA THR A 215 8.19 4.39 10.54
C THR A 215 7.16 5.22 11.30
N SER A 216 6.02 5.46 10.68
CA SER A 216 4.85 6.04 11.36
C SER A 216 4.16 5.00 12.25
N GLU A 217 3.29 5.49 13.15
CA GLU A 217 2.25 4.66 13.74
C GLU A 217 1.31 4.12 12.65
N LYS A 218 0.59 3.03 12.98
CA LYS A 218 -0.35 2.41 12.06
C LYS A 218 -1.71 3.07 12.15
N LEU A 219 -2.25 3.46 10.99
CA LEU A 219 -3.54 4.12 10.83
C LEU A 219 -4.58 3.08 10.41
N PRO A 220 -5.57 2.72 11.26
CA PRO A 220 -6.62 1.78 10.89
C PRO A 220 -7.60 2.43 9.92
N ALA A 221 -8.15 1.62 9.01
CA ALA A 221 -9.14 2.02 8.02
C ALA A 221 -10.41 1.19 8.16
N ILE A 222 -11.56 1.84 7.99
CA ILE A 222 -12.87 1.20 7.93
C ILE A 222 -13.42 1.42 6.53
N VAL A 223 -13.73 0.33 5.82
CA VAL A 223 -14.30 0.42 4.48
C VAL A 223 -15.78 0.05 4.53
N HIS A 224 -16.64 1.01 4.23
CA HIS A 224 -18.08 0.81 4.10
C HIS A 224 -18.42 0.32 2.70
N TYR A 225 -19.22 -0.74 2.61
CA TYR A 225 -19.70 -1.32 1.36
C TYR A 225 -21.13 -1.85 1.51
N GLY A 226 -21.86 -1.87 0.38
CA GLY A 226 -23.24 -2.32 0.32
C GLY A 226 -23.38 -3.82 0.57
N PRO A 227 -24.63 -4.28 0.82
CA PRO A 227 -24.91 -5.71 0.99
C PRO A 227 -24.60 -6.50 -0.28
N GLU A 228 -24.02 -7.69 -0.10
CA GLU A 228 -23.83 -8.70 -1.15
C GLU A 228 -24.32 -10.05 -0.64
N LEU A 229 -25.16 -10.72 -1.43
CA LEU A 229 -25.71 -12.03 -1.08
C LEU A 229 -24.61 -13.09 -1.12
N LYS A 230 -24.58 -13.97 -0.10
CA LYS A 230 -23.59 -15.06 0.02
C LYS A 230 -23.85 -16.21 -0.95
N GLU A 231 -25.13 -16.38 -1.32
CA GLU A 231 -25.57 -17.47 -2.19
C GLU A 231 -25.93 -16.95 -3.59
N PRO A 232 -25.70 -17.77 -4.63
CA PRO A 232 -26.11 -17.43 -5.97
C PRO A 232 -27.63 -17.23 -6.08
N PRO A 233 -28.13 -16.67 -7.19
CA PRO A 233 -29.56 -16.60 -7.48
C PRO A 233 -30.19 -17.97 -7.36
N ASN A 234 -31.43 -18.02 -6.84
CA ASN A 234 -32.20 -19.27 -6.76
C ASN A 234 -32.66 -19.70 -8.14
N PRO A 235 -33.11 -21.01 -8.30
CA PRO A 235 -33.89 -21.39 -9.46
C PRO A 235 -35.17 -20.55 -9.53
N ASP A 236 -35.71 -20.36 -10.74
CA ASP A 236 -36.91 -19.55 -10.98
C ASP A 236 -38.09 -19.92 -10.09
N VAL A 237 -38.25 -21.21 -9.80
CA VAL A 237 -39.29 -21.76 -8.91
C VAL A 237 -38.70 -22.83 -7.98
N ILE A 238 -39.03 -22.73 -6.72
CA ILE A 238 -38.70 -23.73 -5.70
C ILE A 238 -39.95 -24.59 -5.45
N THR A 239 -39.91 -25.85 -5.87
CA THR A 239 -40.97 -26.79 -5.63
C THR A 239 -40.78 -27.51 -4.30
N ILE A 240 -41.81 -27.55 -3.46
CA ILE A 240 -41.78 -28.17 -2.13
C ILE A 240 -43.07 -28.98 -1.90
N THR A 241 -42.96 -30.07 -1.15
CA THR A 241 -44.13 -30.90 -0.83
C THR A 241 -44.87 -30.37 0.40
N GLU A 242 -46.22 -30.41 0.38
CA GLU A 242 -47.06 -30.10 1.55
C GLU A 242 -46.59 -30.87 2.79
N GLY A 243 -46.44 -30.19 3.91
CA GLY A 243 -45.97 -30.73 5.19
C GLY A 243 -44.45 -30.64 5.39
N ASP A 244 -43.65 -30.42 4.35
CA ASP A 244 -42.21 -30.28 4.46
C ASP A 244 -41.81 -28.94 5.09
N THR A 245 -40.54 -28.82 5.48
CA THR A 245 -39.98 -27.57 6.03
C THR A 245 -39.27 -26.76 4.93
N LEU A 246 -39.72 -25.53 4.74
CA LEU A 246 -39.11 -24.56 3.82
C LEU A 246 -38.06 -23.69 4.52
N HIS A 247 -36.88 -23.59 3.93
CA HIS A 247 -35.82 -22.68 4.35
C HIS A 247 -35.43 -21.73 3.20
N LEU A 248 -35.65 -20.44 3.38
CA LEU A 248 -35.27 -19.41 2.42
C LEU A 248 -34.10 -18.64 3.00
N ASN A 249 -32.91 -18.77 2.37
CA ASN A 249 -31.67 -18.15 2.84
C ASN A 249 -31.34 -16.86 2.04
N CYS A 250 -31.25 -15.77 2.78
CA CYS A 250 -30.95 -14.44 2.28
C CYS A 250 -29.67 -13.86 2.92
N SER A 251 -28.83 -14.72 3.48
CA SER A 251 -27.59 -14.29 4.16
C SER A 251 -26.71 -13.45 3.25
N SER A 252 -26.20 -12.38 3.81
CA SER A 252 -25.38 -11.41 3.08
C SER A 252 -24.18 -10.97 3.91
N VAL A 253 -23.22 -10.31 3.24
CA VAL A 253 -22.12 -9.56 3.84
C VAL A 253 -22.29 -8.09 3.50
N GLY A 254 -21.79 -7.20 4.36
CA GLY A 254 -21.83 -5.75 4.17
C GLY A 254 -21.23 -5.05 5.37
N ASN A 255 -20.68 -3.86 5.17
CA ASN A 255 -20.20 -3.02 6.26
C ASN A 255 -20.79 -1.60 6.12
N PRO A 256 -21.59 -1.10 7.07
CA PRO A 256 -22.08 -1.76 8.31
C PRO A 256 -22.89 -3.02 8.06
N SER A 257 -22.99 -3.87 9.08
CA SER A 257 -23.77 -5.13 9.02
C SER A 257 -25.19 -4.87 8.51
N PRO A 258 -25.68 -5.63 7.49
CA PRO A 258 -26.98 -5.40 6.90
C PRO A 258 -28.14 -5.82 7.81
N SER A 259 -29.30 -5.18 7.59
CA SER A 259 -30.60 -5.55 8.12
C SER A 259 -31.42 -6.27 7.05
N TYR A 260 -32.40 -7.08 7.49
CA TYR A 260 -33.22 -7.95 6.64
C TYR A 260 -34.71 -7.63 6.85
N THR A 261 -35.46 -7.54 5.76
CA THR A 261 -36.90 -7.37 5.76
C THR A 261 -37.52 -8.31 4.72
N TRP A 262 -38.55 -9.09 5.12
CA TRP A 262 -39.22 -10.00 4.23
C TRP A 262 -40.63 -9.49 3.86
N THR A 263 -40.94 -9.54 2.57
CA THR A 263 -42.31 -9.41 2.05
C THR A 263 -42.81 -10.81 1.74
N LEU A 264 -43.94 -11.17 2.32
CA LEU A 264 -44.55 -12.49 2.22
C LEU A 264 -45.78 -12.44 1.31
N PRO A 265 -46.17 -13.56 0.67
CA PRO A 265 -47.36 -13.62 -0.20
C PRO A 265 -48.68 -13.32 0.53
N THR A 266 -48.74 -13.52 1.84
CA THR A 266 -49.87 -13.20 2.70
C THR A 266 -49.57 -12.06 3.63
N ASN A 267 -50.57 -11.35 4.16
CA ASN A 267 -50.43 -10.28 5.15
C ASN A 267 -49.98 -10.81 6.53
N SER A 268 -48.95 -11.65 6.53
CA SER A 268 -48.33 -12.17 7.74
C SER A 268 -47.43 -11.11 8.39
N PRO A 269 -47.15 -11.18 9.69
CA PRO A 269 -46.27 -10.25 10.38
C PRO A 269 -44.88 -10.24 9.73
N SER A 270 -44.26 -9.04 9.67
CA SER A 270 -42.93 -8.86 9.13
C SER A 270 -41.90 -9.72 9.85
N TYR A 271 -41.03 -10.38 9.09
CA TYR A 271 -39.94 -11.17 9.61
C TYR A 271 -38.59 -10.43 9.38
N SER A 272 -37.71 -10.51 10.37
CA SER A 272 -36.43 -9.77 10.37
C SER A 272 -35.23 -10.68 10.64
N GLY A 273 -35.03 -11.67 9.81
CA GLY A 273 -33.88 -12.57 9.93
C GLY A 273 -33.28 -12.86 8.56
N SER A 274 -32.01 -13.29 8.51
CA SER A 274 -31.35 -13.67 7.27
C SER A 274 -31.89 -14.96 6.65
N VAL A 275 -32.57 -15.83 7.45
CA VAL A 275 -33.13 -17.09 6.99
C VAL A 275 -34.57 -17.16 7.47
N LEU A 276 -35.53 -17.23 6.55
CA LEU A 276 -36.93 -17.49 6.84
C LEU A 276 -37.15 -19.01 6.86
N THR A 277 -37.82 -19.51 7.93
CA THR A 277 -38.15 -20.96 8.08
C THR A 277 -39.64 -21.16 8.33
N ILE A 278 -40.27 -21.99 7.51
CA ILE A 278 -41.65 -22.45 7.66
C ILE A 278 -41.60 -23.96 7.91
N LYS A 279 -42.00 -24.41 9.11
CA LYS A 279 -41.80 -25.80 9.55
C LYS A 279 -42.75 -26.82 8.89
N SER A 280 -43.93 -26.40 8.43
CA SER A 280 -44.91 -27.24 7.75
C SER A 280 -45.57 -26.40 6.69
N VAL A 281 -45.17 -26.58 5.45
CA VAL A 281 -45.65 -25.80 4.30
C VAL A 281 -47.04 -26.35 3.90
N GLY A 282 -48.02 -25.43 3.72
CA GLY A 282 -49.30 -25.69 3.10
C GLY A 282 -49.51 -24.81 1.88
N PHE A 283 -50.61 -24.99 1.15
CA PHE A 283 -50.92 -24.20 -0.06
C PHE A 283 -51.06 -22.71 0.20
N GLU A 284 -51.36 -22.29 1.43
CA GLU A 284 -51.36 -20.88 1.85
C GLU A 284 -49.96 -20.23 1.84
N HIS A 285 -48.92 -21.03 1.75
CA HIS A 285 -47.52 -20.57 1.67
C HIS A 285 -47.00 -20.51 0.24
N GLU A 286 -47.80 -20.81 -0.79
CA GLU A 286 -47.49 -20.68 -2.19
C GLU A 286 -47.39 -19.18 -2.59
N GLY A 287 -46.43 -18.84 -3.46
CA GLY A 287 -46.29 -17.51 -4.01
C GLY A 287 -44.88 -16.94 -3.90
N GLN A 288 -44.80 -15.61 -4.06
CA GLN A 288 -43.52 -14.87 -4.10
C GLN A 288 -43.15 -14.37 -2.71
N TYR A 289 -41.90 -14.66 -2.32
CA TYR A 289 -41.24 -14.10 -1.14
C TYR A 289 -40.12 -13.20 -1.59
N ILE A 290 -40.02 -11.98 -1.06
CA ILE A 290 -38.95 -11.01 -1.37
C ILE A 290 -38.19 -10.70 -0.08
N CYS A 291 -36.92 -11.01 -0.07
CA CYS A 291 -36.00 -10.58 0.98
C CYS A 291 -35.32 -9.31 0.55
N THR A 292 -35.48 -8.25 1.31
CA THR A 292 -34.76 -6.96 1.15
C THR A 292 -33.67 -6.88 2.19
N VAL A 293 -32.42 -6.74 1.73
CA VAL A 293 -31.23 -6.62 2.56
C VAL A 293 -30.64 -5.23 2.39
N SER A 294 -30.51 -4.49 3.47
CA SER A 294 -30.07 -3.09 3.41
C SER A 294 -29.10 -2.71 4.51
N ASN A 295 -28.19 -1.80 4.19
CA ASN A 295 -27.40 -1.04 5.15
C ASN A 295 -27.36 0.44 4.73
N THR A 296 -26.54 1.26 5.39
CA THR A 296 -26.42 2.71 5.09
C THR A 296 -25.78 3.00 3.72
N VAL A 297 -25.18 2.01 3.06
CA VAL A 297 -24.49 2.17 1.77
C VAL A 297 -25.38 1.76 0.60
N GLY A 298 -26.21 0.72 0.78
CA GLY A 298 -27.04 0.22 -0.32
C GLY A 298 -28.07 -0.80 0.10
N THR A 299 -28.79 -1.30 -0.91
CA THR A 299 -29.84 -2.30 -0.76
C THR A 299 -29.75 -3.32 -1.89
N VAL A 300 -29.94 -4.60 -1.57
CA VAL A 300 -30.09 -5.70 -2.53
C VAL A 300 -31.31 -6.52 -2.18
N THR A 301 -32.00 -7.09 -3.17
CA THR A 301 -33.17 -7.94 -3.00
C THR A 301 -32.89 -9.35 -3.53
N LYS A 302 -33.48 -10.36 -2.87
CA LYS A 302 -33.51 -11.75 -3.33
C LYS A 302 -34.96 -12.24 -3.37
N GLU A 303 -35.39 -12.77 -4.52
CA GLU A 303 -36.71 -13.25 -4.77
C GLU A 303 -36.72 -14.78 -4.73
N PHE A 304 -37.84 -15.34 -4.23
CA PHE A 304 -38.09 -16.76 -4.16
C PHE A 304 -39.55 -17.00 -4.58
N ASN A 305 -39.77 -17.84 -5.59
CA ASN A 305 -41.11 -18.27 -6.05
C ASN A 305 -41.34 -19.69 -5.57
N ILE A 306 -42.34 -19.88 -4.71
CA ILE A 306 -42.62 -21.14 -4.07
C ILE A 306 -43.87 -21.77 -4.71
N ASP A 307 -43.73 -23.05 -5.13
CA ASP A 307 -44.77 -23.90 -5.67
C ASP A 307 -44.96 -25.10 -4.71
N VAL A 308 -46.16 -25.26 -4.18
CA VAL A 308 -46.46 -26.30 -3.19
C VAL A 308 -47.19 -27.47 -3.84
N GLN A 309 -46.60 -28.66 -3.77
CA GLN A 309 -47.16 -29.87 -4.35
C GLN A 309 -47.82 -30.76 -3.30
N VAL A 310 -48.87 -31.45 -3.72
CA VAL A 310 -49.62 -32.42 -2.87
C VAL A 310 -48.69 -33.55 -2.44
N ASN A 311 -48.75 -33.93 -1.17
CA ASN A 311 -48.17 -35.17 -0.69
C ASN A 311 -49.02 -36.36 -1.14
N SER A 312 -48.73 -36.92 -2.33
CA SER A 312 -49.47 -38.00 -2.95
C SER A 312 -49.28 -39.39 -2.27
N ILE A 313 -48.29 -39.50 -1.38
CA ILE A 313 -47.98 -40.78 -0.71
C ILE A 313 -49.19 -41.36 0.08
N PRO A 314 -49.93 -40.61 0.93
CA PRO A 314 -51.05 -41.14 1.62
C PRO A 314 -52.19 -41.59 0.70
N TYR A 315 -52.39 -40.92 -0.45
CA TYR A 315 -53.43 -41.32 -1.42
C TYR A 315 -53.06 -42.58 -2.20
N ILE A 316 -51.79 -42.79 -2.51
CA ILE A 316 -51.31 -44.03 -3.14
C ILE A 316 -51.43 -45.20 -2.18
N ILE A 317 -51.08 -45.05 -0.92
CA ILE A 317 -51.21 -46.08 0.10
C ILE A 317 -52.72 -46.44 0.31
N ALA A 318 -53.58 -45.45 0.43
CA ALA A 318 -55.05 -45.68 0.58
C ALA A 318 -55.63 -46.36 -0.67
N GLY A 319 -55.25 -45.96 -1.87
CA GLY A 319 -55.66 -46.57 -3.14
C GLY A 319 -55.20 -48.01 -3.29
N THR A 320 -53.95 -48.33 -2.88
CA THR A 320 -53.43 -49.71 -2.91
C THR A 320 -54.12 -50.62 -1.89
N ILE A 321 -54.45 -50.13 -0.69
CA ILE A 321 -55.18 -50.88 0.34
C ILE A 321 -56.60 -51.11 -0.13
N LEU A 322 -57.32 -50.13 -0.67
CA LEU A 322 -58.66 -50.28 -1.21
C LEU A 322 -58.66 -51.27 -2.38
N GLY A 323 -57.74 -51.17 -3.32
CA GLY A 323 -57.57 -52.09 -4.44
C GLY A 323 -57.33 -53.52 -3.99
N ALA A 324 -56.46 -53.73 -2.99
CA ALA A 324 -56.26 -55.08 -2.39
C ALA A 324 -57.47 -55.64 -1.71
N LEU A 325 -58.24 -54.84 -1.00
CA LEU A 325 -59.51 -55.26 -0.35
C LEU A 325 -60.56 -55.65 -1.38
N VAL A 326 -60.70 -54.94 -2.48
CA VAL A 326 -61.60 -55.27 -3.59
C VAL A 326 -61.21 -56.60 -4.24
N LEU A 327 -59.91 -56.82 -4.50
CA LEU A 327 -59.40 -58.08 -5.08
C LEU A 327 -59.65 -59.29 -4.13
N VAL A 328 -59.45 -59.14 -2.84
CA VAL A 328 -59.70 -60.12 -1.84
C VAL A 328 -61.23 -60.41 -1.76
N GLY A 329 -62.07 -59.38 -1.78
CA GLY A 329 -63.52 -59.50 -1.81
C GLY A 329 -64.05 -60.26 -3.04
N LEU A 330 -63.49 -59.98 -4.23
CA LEU A 330 -63.83 -60.67 -5.47
C LEU A 330 -63.38 -62.15 -5.46
N SER A 331 -62.20 -62.44 -4.91
CA SER A 331 -61.69 -63.82 -4.79
C SER A 331 -62.47 -64.64 -3.81
N VAL A 332 -62.92 -64.11 -2.68
CA VAL A 332 -63.81 -64.78 -1.69
C VAL A 332 -65.21 -64.96 -2.27
N GLY A 333 -65.77 -63.95 -2.98
CA GLY A 333 -67.08 -64.08 -3.64
C GLY A 333 -67.08 -65.17 -4.74
N CYS A 334 -65.98 -65.34 -5.49
CA CYS A 334 -65.83 -66.38 -6.48
C CYS A 334 -65.71 -67.79 -5.86
N TYR A 335 -65.04 -67.90 -4.70
CA TYR A 335 -64.93 -69.17 -3.97
C TYR A 335 -66.23 -69.65 -3.34
N CYS A 336 -67.02 -68.71 -2.88
CA CYS A 336 -68.37 -69.03 -2.32
C CYS A 336 -69.40 -69.39 -3.41
N LYS A 337 -69.16 -69.14 -4.70
CA LYS A 337 -70.07 -69.45 -5.79
C LYS A 337 -69.75 -70.79 -6.46
N HIS A 338 -68.67 -71.47 -6.10
CA HIS A 338 -68.20 -72.74 -6.64
C HIS A 338 -68.31 -73.92 -5.64
N ASN A 339 -68.82 -73.71 -4.42
CA ASN A 339 -69.10 -74.77 -3.46
C ASN A 339 -70.61 -74.93 -3.25
#